data_0be9ac0d0eb6b890372402a773898da6
#
_entry.id   0be9ac0d0eb6b890372402a773898da6
#
_cell.length_a   1.000
_cell.length_b   1.000
_cell.length_c   1.000
_cell.angle_alpha   90.00
_cell.angle_beta   90.00
_cell.angle_gamma   90.00
#
_symmetry.space_group_name_H-M   'P 1'
#
loop_
_entity.id
_entity.type
_entity.pdbx_description
1 polymer ?
#
loop_
_entity_poly.entity_id
_entity_poly.type
_entity_poly.pdbx_seq_one_letter_code
_entity_poly.pdbx_strand_id
1 'polypeptide(L)'
;MPKSNLHALSQPEVASNDPLHELIRQGARDLIAQAVETELESLLKQYADVKTPDGRRAVVRNGHLPKRAVQTGVSDVEVQVPKVRDRSGSGIRFNSHLLPPYLKR
;
A
#
# COMPACT_ATOMS: atom_id res chain seq x y z
N MET A 1 -11.24 -43.54 0.58
CA MET A 1 -10.95 -42.68 0.65
C MET A 1 -10.78 -42.01 0.85
N PRO A 2 -10.97 -41.99 0.75
CA PRO A 2 -10.71 -41.15 0.78
C PRO A 2 -10.53 -40.52 1.02
N LYS A 3 -10.90 -40.68 0.77
CA LYS A 3 -10.42 -39.79 1.25
C LYS A 3 -9.82 -38.74 0.93
N SER A 4 -9.49 -38.78 0.42
CA SER A 4 -8.50 -37.92 0.03
C SER A 4 -8.88 -36.50 -0.13
N ASN A 5 -9.95 -36.22 -0.64
CA ASN A 5 -10.34 -34.84 -0.87
C ASN A 5 -10.53 -34.07 0.38
N LEU A 6 -10.95 -34.76 1.40
CA LEU A 6 -11.32 -34.08 2.63
C LEU A 6 -10.13 -33.51 3.33
N HIS A 7 -9.04 -34.21 3.36
CA HIS A 7 -7.92 -33.70 4.09
C HIS A 7 -7.21 -32.59 3.33
N ALA A 8 -7.38 -32.55 2.05
CA ALA A 8 -6.81 -31.45 1.29
C ALA A 8 -7.41 -30.12 1.71
N LEU A 9 -8.65 -30.12 2.14
CA LEU A 9 -9.31 -28.89 2.54
C LEU A 9 -8.75 -28.32 3.82
N SER A 10 -8.13 -29.15 4.63
CA SER A 10 -7.64 -28.67 5.92
C SER A 10 -6.21 -28.18 5.88
N GLN A 11 -5.56 -28.23 4.75
CA GLN A 11 -4.15 -27.86 4.68
C GLN A 11 -3.99 -26.38 4.38
N PRO A 12 -3.21 -25.64 5.20
CA PRO A 12 -3.07 -24.21 5.03
C PRO A 12 -2.48 -23.80 3.67
N GLU A 13 -1.51 -24.56 3.18
CA GLU A 13 -0.90 -24.21 1.91
C GLU A 13 -1.88 -24.40 0.76
N VAL A 14 -2.80 -25.32 0.90
CA VAL A 14 -3.86 -25.47 -0.10
C VAL A 14 -4.77 -24.26 -0.07
N ALA A 15 -5.09 -23.77 1.13
CA ALA A 15 -5.92 -22.59 1.27
C ALA A 15 -5.27 -21.37 0.62
N SER A 16 -3.95 -21.23 0.72
CA SER A 16 -3.28 -20.10 0.13
C SER A 16 -3.30 -20.13 -1.40
N ASN A 17 -3.57 -21.31 -1.99
CA ASN A 17 -3.69 -21.47 -3.43
C ASN A 17 -5.14 -21.51 -3.89
N ASP A 18 -6.07 -21.35 -2.99
CA ASP A 18 -7.48 -21.33 -3.31
C ASP A 18 -7.80 -20.10 -4.15
N PRO A 19 -8.46 -20.26 -5.30
CA PRO A 19 -8.81 -19.11 -6.14
C PRO A 19 -9.62 -18.05 -5.40
N LEU A 20 -10.53 -18.45 -4.52
CA LEU A 20 -11.29 -17.50 -3.73
C LEU A 20 -10.39 -16.71 -2.80
N HIS A 21 -9.46 -17.40 -2.13
CA HIS A 21 -8.53 -16.73 -1.23
C HIS A 21 -7.66 -15.74 -1.99
N GLU A 22 -7.21 -16.12 -3.16
CA GLU A 22 -6.39 -15.23 -3.99
C GLU A 22 -7.19 -14.02 -4.45
N LEU A 23 -8.44 -14.20 -4.78
CA LEU A 23 -9.32 -13.10 -5.18
C LEU A 23 -9.49 -12.12 -4.03
N ILE A 24 -9.69 -12.62 -2.82
CA ILE A 24 -9.83 -11.77 -1.64
C ILE A 24 -8.54 -11.00 -1.38
N ARG A 25 -7.40 -11.66 -1.52
CA ARG A 25 -6.11 -11.01 -1.33
C ARG A 25 -5.91 -9.89 -2.35
N GLN A 26 -6.24 -10.15 -3.59
CA GLN A 26 -6.10 -9.16 -4.64
C GLN A 26 -7.02 -7.98 -4.40
N GLY A 27 -8.26 -8.24 -3.98
CA GLY A 27 -9.20 -7.19 -3.66
C GLY A 27 -8.72 -6.33 -2.50
N ALA A 28 -8.15 -6.96 -1.48
CA ALA A 28 -7.59 -6.22 -0.35
C ALA A 28 -6.44 -5.32 -0.79
N ARG A 29 -5.57 -5.83 -1.65
CA ARG A 29 -4.45 -5.04 -2.17
C ARG A 29 -4.94 -3.83 -2.95
N ASP A 30 -5.95 -4.04 -3.79
CA ASP A 30 -6.49 -2.95 -4.61
C ASP A 30 -7.16 -1.88 -3.74
N LEU A 31 -7.91 -2.30 -2.74
CA LEU A 31 -8.57 -1.36 -1.83
C LEU A 31 -7.56 -0.56 -1.04
N ILE A 32 -6.51 -1.21 -0.56
CA ILE A 32 -5.45 -0.50 0.16
C ILE A 32 -4.78 0.51 -0.75
N ALA A 33 -4.48 0.12 -1.99
CA ALA A 33 -3.86 1.03 -2.94
C ALA A 33 -4.73 2.26 -3.20
N GLN A 34 -6.04 2.06 -3.35
CA GLN A 34 -6.96 3.18 -3.55
C GLN A 34 -7.00 4.09 -2.33
N ALA A 35 -7.05 3.52 -1.14
CA ALA A 35 -7.11 4.32 0.08
C ALA A 35 -5.83 5.13 0.26
N VAL A 36 -4.68 4.53 -0.02
CA VAL A 36 -3.39 5.22 0.09
C VAL A 36 -3.31 6.35 -0.94
N GLU A 37 -3.79 6.12 -2.17
CA GLU A 37 -3.82 7.16 -3.19
C GLU A 37 -4.69 8.33 -2.76
N THR A 38 -5.83 8.05 -2.14
CA THR A 38 -6.71 9.10 -1.65
C THR A 38 -6.01 9.93 -0.57
N GLU A 39 -5.29 9.27 0.32
CA GLU A 39 -4.50 9.97 1.34
C GLU A 39 -3.45 10.87 0.70
N LEU A 40 -2.77 10.35 -0.33
CA LEU A 40 -1.75 11.12 -1.02
C LEU A 40 -2.34 12.34 -1.73
N GLU A 41 -3.48 12.18 -2.37
CA GLU A 41 -4.14 13.30 -3.02
C GLU A 41 -4.52 14.38 -2.02
N SER A 42 -4.98 13.99 -0.84
CA SER A 42 -5.29 14.96 0.21
C SER A 42 -4.04 15.73 0.64
N LEU A 43 -2.92 15.03 0.78
CA LEU A 43 -1.67 15.67 1.13
C LEU A 43 -1.24 16.68 0.07
N LEU A 44 -1.30 16.27 -1.20
CA LEU A 44 -0.90 17.14 -2.29
C LEU A 44 -1.78 18.37 -2.39
N LYS A 45 -3.09 18.22 -2.12
CA LYS A 45 -3.99 19.37 -2.08
C LYS A 45 -3.65 20.31 -0.94
N GLN A 46 -3.31 19.76 0.21
CA GLN A 46 -2.98 20.55 1.37
C GLN A 46 -1.80 21.47 1.10
N TYR A 47 -0.84 21.03 0.31
CA TYR A 47 0.36 21.78 0.01
C TYR A 47 0.38 22.35 -1.41
N ALA A 48 -0.79 22.45 -2.05
CA ALA A 48 -0.87 22.91 -3.43
C ALA A 48 -0.37 24.35 -3.62
N ASP A 49 -0.48 25.17 -2.57
CA ASP A 49 -0.07 26.56 -2.62
C ASP A 49 1.40 26.77 -2.28
N VAL A 50 2.08 25.74 -1.84
CA VAL A 50 3.53 25.83 -1.55
C VAL A 50 4.27 25.70 -2.87
N LYS A 51 4.96 26.75 -3.25
CA LYS A 51 5.63 26.83 -4.54
C LYS A 51 7.12 27.03 -4.38
N THR A 52 7.85 26.59 -5.38
CA THR A 52 9.27 26.90 -5.50
C THR A 52 9.41 28.34 -6.04
N PRO A 53 10.63 28.92 -5.97
CA PRO A 53 10.81 30.28 -6.47
C PRO A 53 10.44 30.45 -7.95
N ASP A 54 10.51 29.38 -8.75
CA ASP A 54 10.15 29.42 -10.15
C ASP A 54 8.67 29.17 -10.41
N GLY A 55 7.85 29.09 -9.35
CA GLY A 55 6.41 29.00 -9.48
C GLY A 55 5.85 27.60 -9.59
N ARG A 56 6.68 26.59 -9.45
CA ARG A 56 6.21 25.20 -9.50
C ARG A 56 5.77 24.73 -8.13
N ARG A 57 4.94 23.70 -8.11
CA ARG A 57 4.57 23.07 -6.86
C ARG A 57 5.82 22.50 -6.17
N ALA A 58 5.96 22.80 -4.88
CA ALA A 58 7.10 22.32 -4.12
C ALA A 58 6.94 20.85 -3.74
N VAL A 59 5.73 20.42 -3.41
CA VAL A 59 5.47 19.06 -2.98
C VAL A 59 4.83 18.29 -4.13
N VAL A 60 5.54 17.30 -4.62
CA VAL A 60 5.10 16.52 -5.78
C VAL A 60 5.31 15.04 -5.53
N ARG A 61 4.56 14.23 -6.27
CA ARG A 61 4.73 12.80 -6.25
C ARG A 61 6.11 12.45 -6.80
N ASN A 62 6.78 11.49 -6.16
CA ASN A 62 8.14 11.11 -6.56
C ASN A 62 8.39 9.64 -6.33
N GLY A 63 7.85 8.80 -7.23
CA GLY A 63 8.10 7.38 -7.17
C GLY A 63 7.42 6.70 -6.01
N HIS A 64 7.97 5.57 -5.60
CA HIS A 64 7.39 4.72 -4.57
C HIS A 64 8.49 4.21 -3.66
N LEU A 65 8.10 3.89 -2.44
CA LEU A 65 8.95 3.13 -1.54
C LEU A 65 9.03 1.68 -2.03
N PRO A 66 10.02 0.90 -1.57
CA PRO A 66 10.07 -0.52 -1.94
C PRO A 66 8.81 -1.25 -1.53
N LYS A 67 8.47 -2.29 -2.29
CA LYS A 67 7.34 -3.14 -1.96
C LYS A 67 7.57 -3.80 -0.60
N ARG A 68 6.49 -3.97 0.14
CA ARG A 68 6.56 -4.67 1.43
C ARG A 68 5.28 -5.44 1.66
N ALA A 69 5.36 -6.44 2.51
CA ALA A 69 4.19 -7.21 2.90
C ALA A 69 3.60 -6.60 4.16
N VAL A 70 2.28 -6.44 4.15
CA VAL A 70 1.54 -5.97 5.31
C VAL A 70 0.58 -7.07 5.72
N GLN A 71 0.65 -7.45 6.99
CA GLN A 71 -0.23 -8.49 7.51
C GLN A 71 -1.62 -7.91 7.72
N THR A 72 -2.61 -8.55 7.12
CA THR A 72 -4.00 -8.16 7.26
C THR A 72 -4.78 -9.31 7.88
N GLY A 73 -6.05 -9.09 8.17
CA GLY A 73 -6.91 -10.15 8.69
C GLY A 73 -7.15 -11.27 7.68
N VAL A 74 -6.88 -11.04 6.40
CA VAL A 74 -7.06 -12.03 5.36
C VAL A 74 -5.78 -12.83 5.12
N SER A 75 -4.68 -12.11 4.93
CA SER A 75 -3.37 -12.72 4.71
C SER A 75 -2.36 -11.57 4.57
N ASP A 76 -1.10 -11.92 4.30
CA ASP A 76 -0.12 -10.90 3.95
C ASP A 76 -0.45 -10.35 2.57
N VAL A 77 -0.47 -9.03 2.47
CA VAL A 77 -0.76 -8.34 1.22
C VAL A 77 0.43 -7.49 0.85
N GLU A 78 0.90 -7.63 -0.37
CA GLU A 78 2.01 -6.83 -0.85
C GLU A 78 1.52 -5.44 -1.22
N VAL A 79 2.19 -4.41 -0.70
CA VAL A 79 1.81 -3.02 -0.96
C VAL A 79 3.02 -2.24 -1.40
N GLN A 80 2.78 -1.20 -2.15
CA GLN A 80 3.82 -0.28 -2.57
C GLN A 80 3.30 1.14 -2.37
N VAL A 81 3.91 1.85 -1.42
CA VAL A 81 3.42 3.17 -1.01
C VAL A 81 4.12 4.24 -1.82
N PRO A 82 3.37 5.17 -2.41
CA PRO A 82 3.98 6.29 -3.12
C PRO A 82 4.68 7.21 -2.14
N LYS A 83 5.65 7.94 -2.64
CA LYS A 83 6.33 8.95 -1.83
C LYS A 83 6.30 10.28 -2.52
N VAL A 84 6.55 11.35 -1.75
CA VAL A 84 6.56 12.71 -2.27
C VAL A 84 7.96 13.27 -2.18
N ARG A 85 8.18 14.29 -2.97
CA ARG A 85 9.39 15.08 -2.92
C ARG A 85 8.99 16.50 -2.55
N ASP A 86 9.64 17.03 -1.53
CA ASP A 86 9.42 18.40 -1.10
C ASP A 86 10.62 19.25 -1.49
N ARG A 87 10.45 20.08 -2.51
CA ARG A 87 11.52 20.92 -3.01
C ARG A 87 11.64 22.23 -2.25
N SER A 88 10.73 22.47 -1.30
CA SER A 88 10.84 23.69 -0.47
C SER A 88 11.85 23.53 0.65
N GLY A 89 12.29 22.32 0.93
CA GLY A 89 13.21 22.06 2.03
C GLY A 89 12.56 21.97 3.38
N SER A 90 11.22 21.98 3.43
CA SER A 90 10.51 21.92 4.71
C SER A 90 10.42 20.51 5.28
N GLY A 91 10.82 19.50 4.52
CA GLY A 91 10.84 18.12 5.02
C GLY A 91 9.49 17.45 5.02
N ILE A 92 8.57 17.89 4.19
CA ILE A 92 7.24 17.28 4.09
C ILE A 92 7.36 15.89 3.53
N ARG A 93 6.72 14.93 4.20
CA ARG A 93 6.74 13.52 3.80
C ARG A 93 5.33 12.96 3.79
N PHE A 94 5.13 11.94 2.99
CA PHE A 94 3.87 11.22 2.98
C PHE A 94 3.99 9.95 3.81
N ASN A 95 3.10 9.79 4.77
CA ASN A 95 2.97 8.57 5.55
C ASN A 95 1.50 8.21 5.59
N SER A 96 1.19 6.99 5.17
CA SER A 96 -0.19 6.53 5.21
C SER A 96 -0.60 6.29 6.66
N HIS A 97 -1.77 6.76 7.03
CA HIS A 97 -2.35 6.50 8.34
C HIS A 97 -3.03 5.13 8.39
N LEU A 98 -3.25 4.53 7.22
CA LEU A 98 -3.89 3.24 7.13
C LEU A 98 -2.93 2.09 7.39
N LEU A 99 -1.66 2.26 7.06
CA LEU A 99 -0.67 1.20 7.12
C LEU A 99 0.30 1.41 8.27
N PRO A 100 0.89 0.32 8.78
CA PRO A 100 1.97 0.46 9.76
C PRO A 100 3.14 1.23 9.16
N PRO A 101 3.93 1.92 9.99
CA PRO A 101 5.07 2.66 9.46
C PRO A 101 6.05 1.75 8.72
N TYR A 102 6.65 2.27 7.67
CA TYR A 102 7.69 1.55 6.96
C TYR A 102 8.98 1.62 7.79
N LEU A 103 9.48 0.45 8.16
CA LEU A 103 10.71 0.35 8.93
C LEU A 103 11.84 -0.07 8.03
N LYS A 104 12.79 0.81 7.86
CA LYS A 104 13.97 0.54 7.05
C LYS A 104 14.97 -0.26 7.87
N ARG A 105 15.51 -1.30 7.30
CA ARG A 105 16.48 -2.13 7.98
C ARG A 105 17.88 -1.86 7.51
#